data_21f1474162042158af383222de2e69d7
#
_entry.id   21f1474162042158af383222de2e69d7
#
_cell.length_a   1.000
_cell.length_b   1.000
_cell.length_c   1.000
_cell.angle_alpha   90.00
_cell.angle_beta   90.00
_cell.angle_gamma   90.00
#
_symmetry.space_group_name_H-M   'P 1'
#
loop_
_entity.id
_entity.type
_entity.pdbx_description
1 polymer ?
#
loop_
_entity_poly.entity_id
_entity_poly.type
_entity_poly.pdbx_seq_one_letter_code
_entity_poly.pdbx_strand_id
1 'polypeptide(L)'
;MPRKTNVMGLYSQTREEKEAYHWCINNGIFISPFATGEGTWYIDIKLNNKTHRSPEAYGATTIWIKLYEYYKYYYNKYAQKI
;
A
#
# COMPACT_ATOMS: atom_id res chain seq x y z
N MET A 1 -22.00 6.58 -9.12
CA MET A 1 -22.28 5.45 -8.40
C MET A 1 -21.44 5.34 -7.20
N PRO A 2 -22.01 4.89 -6.24
CA PRO A 2 -21.32 4.85 -5.04
C PRO A 2 -20.26 3.85 -5.11
N ARG A 3 -19.19 4.19 -4.54
CA ARG A 3 -18.14 3.38 -4.44
C ARG A 3 -18.42 2.34 -3.47
N LYS A 4 -18.02 1.21 -3.77
CA LYS A 4 -18.19 0.15 -2.93
C LYS A 4 -17.25 0.23 -1.84
N THR A 5 -17.66 0.15 -0.64
CA THR A 5 -16.75 0.14 0.46
C THR A 5 -16.40 -1.26 0.70
N ASN A 6 -15.17 -1.55 0.90
CA ASN A 6 -14.77 -2.90 1.10
C ASN A 6 -15.02 -3.26 2.53
N VAL A 7 -14.62 -4.38 2.93
CA VAL A 7 -14.83 -4.88 4.24
C VAL A 7 -14.28 -4.01 5.28
N MET A 8 -13.22 -3.38 5.03
CA MET A 8 -12.66 -2.50 5.98
C MET A 8 -13.54 -1.30 6.05
N GLY A 9 -14.42 -1.19 5.07
CA GLY A 9 -15.47 -0.22 5.13
C GLY A 9 -15.09 1.18 4.93
N LEU A 10 -13.86 1.43 4.78
CA LEU A 10 -13.47 2.79 4.84
C LEU A 10 -12.71 3.35 3.68
N TYR A 11 -12.13 2.52 2.90
CA TYR A 11 -11.29 3.04 1.85
C TYR A 11 -11.48 2.34 0.53
N SER A 12 -11.63 3.14 -0.52
CA SER A 12 -11.72 2.58 -1.86
C SER A 12 -10.61 3.15 -2.68
N GLN A 13 -9.99 2.32 -3.47
CA GLN A 13 -8.88 2.75 -4.29
C GLN A 13 -9.31 3.68 -5.39
N THR A 14 -8.47 4.66 -5.67
CA THR A 14 -8.66 5.50 -6.84
C THR A 14 -8.05 4.75 -8.01
N ARG A 15 -8.28 5.25 -9.21
CA ARG A 15 -7.74 4.65 -10.38
C ARG A 15 -6.22 4.67 -10.37
N GLU A 16 -5.66 5.79 -9.95
CA GLU A 16 -4.25 5.93 -9.84
C GLU A 16 -3.64 4.92 -8.90
N GLU A 17 -4.29 4.72 -7.77
CA GLU A 17 -3.81 3.77 -6.79
C GLU A 17 -3.89 2.36 -7.31
N LYS A 18 -4.92 2.06 -8.07
CA LYS A 18 -5.07 0.75 -8.63
C LYS A 18 -3.98 0.47 -9.64
N GLU A 19 -3.67 1.44 -10.46
CA GLU A 19 -2.61 1.30 -11.43
C GLU A 19 -1.26 1.08 -10.77
N ALA A 20 -0.99 1.86 -9.73
CA ALA A 20 0.27 1.74 -9.01
C ALA A 20 0.37 0.38 -8.37
N TYR A 21 -0.71 -0.07 -7.76
CA TYR A 21 -0.74 -1.35 -7.11
C TYR A 21 -0.44 -2.48 -8.09
N HIS A 22 -1.15 -2.49 -9.22
CA HIS A 22 -0.95 -3.55 -10.21
C HIS A 22 0.45 -3.53 -10.79
N TRP A 23 0.97 -2.35 -11.05
CA TRP A 23 2.32 -2.26 -11.56
C TRP A 23 3.32 -2.82 -10.57
N CYS A 24 3.17 -2.46 -9.30
CA CYS A 24 4.09 -2.92 -8.28
C CYS A 24 4.04 -4.44 -8.13
N ILE A 25 2.85 -5.00 -8.08
CA ILE A 25 2.70 -6.44 -7.94
C ILE A 25 3.35 -7.16 -9.12
N ASN A 26 3.14 -6.64 -10.31
CA ASN A 26 3.70 -7.26 -11.51
C ASN A 26 5.21 -7.10 -11.60
N ASN A 27 5.77 -6.24 -10.81
CA ASN A 27 7.20 -6.01 -10.84
C ASN A 27 7.93 -6.42 -9.56
N GLY A 28 7.28 -7.28 -8.79
CA GLY A 28 7.93 -7.85 -7.62
C GLY A 28 7.97 -6.97 -6.39
N ILE A 29 7.11 -5.96 -6.35
CA ILE A 29 7.05 -5.08 -5.20
C ILE A 29 5.74 -5.34 -4.49
N PHE A 30 5.83 -5.85 -3.27
CA PHE A 30 4.64 -6.19 -2.49
C PHE A 30 4.63 -5.37 -1.21
N ILE A 31 3.54 -4.65 -1.00
CA ILE A 31 3.44 -3.79 0.17
C ILE A 31 2.19 -4.20 0.91
N SER A 32 2.32 -4.56 2.16
CA SER A 32 1.20 -5.07 2.93
C SER A 32 1.23 -4.60 4.37
N PRO A 33 0.08 -4.58 5.02
CA PRO A 33 0.04 -4.18 6.42
C PRO A 33 0.41 -5.35 7.31
N PHE A 34 1.05 -5.06 8.41
CA PHE A 34 1.39 -6.07 9.39
C PHE A 34 0.88 -5.63 10.75
N ALA A 35 -0.08 -6.36 11.28
CA ALA A 35 -0.72 -5.98 12.53
C ALA A 35 0.21 -6.08 13.71
N THR A 36 0.17 -5.08 14.57
CA THR A 36 0.99 -5.10 15.76
C THR A 36 0.31 -5.80 16.92
N GLY A 37 -1.01 -5.98 16.79
CA GLY A 37 -1.76 -6.58 17.90
C GLY A 37 -2.37 -5.54 18.81
N GLU A 38 -2.14 -4.27 18.51
CA GLU A 38 -2.66 -3.20 19.34
C GLU A 38 -3.50 -2.20 18.58
N GLY A 39 -4.14 -2.66 17.52
CA GLY A 39 -4.99 -1.77 16.74
C GLY A 39 -4.25 -0.91 15.76
N THR A 40 -3.00 -1.22 15.51
CA THR A 40 -2.22 -0.48 14.53
C THR A 40 -1.50 -1.47 13.63
N TRP A 41 -0.93 -0.95 12.55
CA TRP A 41 -0.24 -1.79 11.57
C TRP A 41 1.00 -1.11 11.06
N TYR A 42 2.06 -1.89 10.93
CA TYR A 42 3.24 -1.43 10.20
C TYR A 42 3.01 -1.72 8.74
N ILE A 43 3.82 -1.15 7.89
CA ILE A 43 3.76 -1.43 6.46
C ILE A 43 5.01 -2.18 6.09
N ASP A 44 4.85 -3.37 5.55
CA ASP A 44 5.97 -4.18 5.12
C ASP A 44 6.13 -4.02 3.62
N ILE A 45 7.32 -3.72 3.18
CA ILE A 45 7.63 -3.51 1.78
C ILE A 45 8.62 -4.54 1.33
N LYS A 46 8.20 -5.38 0.42
CA LYS A 46 9.07 -6.42 -0.09
C LYS A 46 9.52 -6.05 -1.48
N LEU A 47 10.82 -5.83 -1.64
CA LEU A 47 11.39 -5.47 -2.91
C LEU A 47 12.34 -6.58 -3.30
N ASN A 48 11.97 -7.34 -4.27
CA ASN A 48 12.76 -8.48 -4.70
C ASN A 48 13.00 -9.41 -3.52
N ASN A 49 14.20 -9.51 -3.04
CA ASN A 49 14.49 -10.40 -1.93
C ASN A 49 14.65 -9.71 -0.61
N LYS A 50 14.35 -8.44 -0.55
CA LYS A 50 14.54 -7.69 0.67
C LYS A 50 13.22 -7.22 1.21
N THR A 51 13.10 -7.23 2.52
CA THR A 51 11.89 -6.76 3.17
C THR A 51 12.23 -5.62 4.10
N HIS A 52 11.49 -4.54 4.00
CA HIS A 52 11.66 -3.39 4.86
C HIS A 52 10.36 -3.13 5.58
N ARG A 53 10.44 -2.64 6.79
CA ARG A 53 9.24 -2.31 7.56
C ARG A 53 9.23 -0.82 7.82
N SER A 54 8.07 -0.22 7.76
CA SER A 54 7.95 1.21 8.02
C SER A 54 8.38 1.49 9.45
N PRO A 55 8.93 2.66 9.71
CA PRO A 55 9.36 2.99 11.07
C PRO A 55 8.22 3.24 12.02
N GLU A 56 7.04 3.51 11.50
CA GLU A 56 5.89 3.80 12.32
C GLU A 56 4.74 2.87 12.02
N ALA A 57 3.88 2.68 13.01
CA ALA A 57 2.67 1.92 12.81
C ALA A 57 1.51 2.91 12.65
N TYR A 58 0.51 2.54 11.87
CA TYR A 58 -0.60 3.42 11.56
C TYR A 58 -1.92 2.81 11.97
N GLY A 59 -2.89 3.66 12.27
CA GLY A 59 -4.19 3.20 12.70
C GLY A 59 -5.06 2.72 11.55
N ALA A 60 -6.25 2.26 11.89
CA ALA A 60 -7.14 1.65 10.92
C ALA A 60 -7.53 2.53 9.75
N THR A 61 -7.68 3.81 9.98
CA THR A 61 -8.06 4.68 8.87
C THR A 61 -6.85 5.13 8.08
N THR A 62 -5.73 5.28 8.74
CA THR A 62 -4.53 5.80 8.10
C THR A 62 -3.77 4.74 7.34
N ILE A 63 -3.85 3.50 7.79
CA ILE A 63 -3.06 2.44 7.18
C ILE A 63 -3.29 2.30 5.67
N TRP A 64 -4.55 2.37 5.22
CA TRP A 64 -4.82 2.21 3.81
C TRP A 64 -4.30 3.36 2.97
N ILE A 65 -4.40 4.57 3.52
CA ILE A 65 -3.90 5.74 2.83
C ILE A 65 -2.39 5.64 2.67
N LYS A 66 -1.71 5.26 3.76
CA LYS A 66 -0.27 5.15 3.71
C LYS A 66 0.20 4.00 2.83
N LEU A 67 -0.54 2.92 2.85
CA LEU A 67 -0.21 1.77 2.03
C LEU A 67 -0.18 2.16 0.56
N TYR A 68 -1.21 2.87 0.10
CA TYR A 68 -1.26 3.26 -1.29
C TYR A 68 -0.30 4.40 -1.61
N GLU A 69 0.06 5.19 -0.63
CA GLU A 69 1.11 6.18 -0.84
C GLU A 69 2.42 5.48 -1.17
N TYR A 70 2.70 4.38 -0.51
CA TYR A 70 3.92 3.62 -0.80
C TYR A 70 3.85 3.00 -2.19
N TYR A 71 2.71 2.46 -2.56
CA TYR A 71 2.58 1.91 -3.91
C TYR A 71 2.81 2.99 -4.95
N LYS A 72 2.23 4.16 -4.75
CA LYS A 72 2.41 5.25 -5.70
C LYS A 72 3.85 5.73 -5.74
N TYR A 73 4.48 5.75 -4.58
CA TYR A 73 5.86 6.16 -4.50
C TYR A 73 6.76 5.27 -5.35
N TYR A 74 6.60 3.97 -5.21
CA TYR A 74 7.44 3.05 -5.97
C TYR A 74 7.08 3.02 -7.44
N TYR A 75 5.81 3.20 -7.73
CA TYR A 75 5.37 3.29 -9.10
C TYR A 75 6.02 4.50 -9.78
N ASN A 76 5.96 5.65 -9.13
CA ASN A 76 6.54 6.85 -9.70
C ASN A 76 8.06 6.77 -9.79
N LYS A 77 8.65 6.11 -8.83
CA LYS A 77 10.09 6.01 -8.80
C LYS A 77 10.65 5.11 -9.90
N TYR A 78 9.98 4.01 -10.16
CA TYR A 78 10.51 3.04 -11.10
C TYR A 78 9.79 2.96 -12.44
N ALA A 79 8.48 3.06 -12.44
CA ALA A 79 7.74 2.87 -13.67
C ALA A 79 7.89 4.01 -14.65
N GLN A 80 8.03 5.20 -14.12
CA GLN A 80 8.12 6.33 -14.97
C GLN A 80 9.51 6.82 -15.26
N LYS A 81 10.46 5.97 -14.98
CA LYS A 81 11.78 6.35 -15.19
C LYS A 81 12.23 5.98 -16.52
N ILE A 82 11.83 6.43 -17.49
CA ILE A 82 12.29 5.96 -18.77
C ILE A 82 13.05 6.98 -19.54
#